data_473f5c893c82a28cf39127239a736522
#
_entry.id   473f5c893c82a28cf39127239a736522
#
_cell.length_a   1.000
_cell.length_b   1.000
_cell.length_c   1.000
_cell.angle_alpha   90.00
_cell.angle_beta   90.00
_cell.angle_gamma   90.00
#
_symmetry.space_group_name_H-M   'P 1'
#
loop_
_entity.id
_entity.type
_entity.pdbx_description
1 polymer ?
#
loop_
_entity_poly.entity_id
_entity_poly.type
_entity_poly.pdbx_seq_one_letter_code
_entity_poly.pdbx_strand_id
1 'polypeptide(L)'
;ITRQIDLIEEIGRLHGFNKFLTRLPKIKTIGIEDSSYQTRKKITACLLNAGFNELIHYSLVNETTFINNDIKLFNPLLNDCSSLRSSLLPNLIKTVTENLKQGNFYVEGFEYGHIFSGNILNAFEEKEYIGGIFGGIKTKLNWSETLQSLSWFEAKGKIEHLFKQLNLIVYWKVHFNKTYNQILHPYRTAELSLVDGINLGIFGQIHPILARKLNLSPELYLFEFNLDLVKDQIKSNKLSTYKEYSLYPKIVKDLSFIVEQTISFEEIQKILRFNGTKFLTEINLLDEY
;
A
#
# COMPACT_ATOMS: atom_id res chain seq x y z
N ILE A 1 17.11 -40.27 -18.23
CA ILE A 1 18.36 -39.47 -18.30
C ILE A 1 18.37 -38.81 -19.65
N THR A 2 18.10 -37.52 -19.71
CA THR A 2 18.02 -36.76 -20.94
C THR A 2 19.07 -35.64 -21.03
N ARG A 3 19.66 -35.26 -19.92
CA ARG A 3 20.64 -34.17 -19.81
C ARG A 3 21.99 -34.72 -19.30
N GLN A 4 23.06 -34.08 -19.69
CA GLN A 4 24.42 -34.42 -19.27
C GLN A 4 24.59 -34.40 -17.73
N ILE A 5 23.88 -33.47 -17.06
CA ILE A 5 23.94 -33.36 -15.60
C ILE A 5 23.33 -34.57 -14.89
N ASP A 6 22.28 -35.17 -15.46
CA ASP A 6 21.63 -36.37 -14.91
C ASP A 6 22.61 -37.56 -14.93
N LEU A 7 23.43 -37.68 -16.00
CA LEU A 7 24.45 -38.70 -16.07
C LEU A 7 25.62 -38.46 -15.08
N ILE A 8 26.02 -37.21 -14.89
CA ILE A 8 27.02 -36.84 -13.87
C ILE A 8 26.53 -37.18 -12.47
N GLU A 9 25.24 -36.95 -12.17
CA GLU A 9 24.64 -37.31 -10.91
C GLU A 9 24.71 -38.84 -10.66
N GLU A 10 24.30 -39.62 -11.64
CA GLU A 10 24.34 -41.11 -11.51
C GLU A 10 25.76 -41.65 -11.32
N ILE A 11 26.75 -41.09 -12.05
CA ILE A 11 28.15 -41.45 -11.85
C ILE A 11 28.62 -41.07 -10.44
N GLY A 12 28.24 -39.87 -9.97
CA GLY A 12 28.54 -39.38 -8.65
C GLY A 12 27.96 -40.27 -7.56
N ARG A 13 26.71 -40.72 -7.74
CA ARG A 13 26.00 -41.66 -6.84
C ARG A 13 26.72 -43.00 -6.75
N LEU A 14 27.12 -43.57 -7.89
CA LEU A 14 27.85 -44.84 -7.93
C LEU A 14 29.28 -44.75 -7.35
N HIS A 15 29.93 -43.61 -7.55
CA HIS A 15 31.25 -43.35 -6.96
C HIS A 15 31.17 -43.20 -5.44
N GLY A 16 30.09 -42.63 -4.94
CA GLY A 16 29.82 -42.35 -3.54
C GLY A 16 30.13 -40.85 -3.21
N PHE A 17 29.07 -40.12 -2.85
CA PHE A 17 29.18 -38.67 -2.54
C PHE A 17 30.13 -38.39 -1.36
N ASN A 18 30.28 -39.29 -0.42
CA ASN A 18 31.22 -39.21 0.70
C ASN A 18 32.69 -39.21 0.29
N LYS A 19 33.02 -39.62 -0.93
CA LYS A 19 34.39 -39.64 -1.46
C LYS A 19 34.77 -38.32 -2.13
N PHE A 20 33.83 -37.42 -2.36
CA PHE A 20 34.16 -36.10 -2.90
C PHE A 20 34.70 -35.19 -1.82
N LEU A 21 35.67 -34.37 -2.20
CA LEU A 21 36.21 -33.32 -1.32
C LEU A 21 35.18 -32.19 -1.20
N THR A 22 34.82 -31.87 0.03
CA THR A 22 34.02 -30.68 0.29
C THR A 22 34.82 -29.43 -0.02
N ARG A 23 34.41 -28.67 -1.02
CA ARG A 23 35.01 -27.40 -1.42
C ARG A 23 33.97 -26.31 -1.53
N LEU A 24 34.27 -25.13 -1.02
CA LEU A 24 33.49 -23.95 -1.32
C LEU A 24 33.78 -23.53 -2.77
N PRO A 25 32.75 -23.18 -3.55
CA PRO A 25 32.93 -22.64 -4.88
C PRO A 25 33.76 -21.36 -4.82
N LYS A 26 34.65 -21.16 -5.78
CA LYS A 26 35.37 -19.88 -5.91
C LYS A 26 34.37 -18.81 -6.34
N ILE A 27 34.07 -17.89 -5.45
CA ILE A 27 33.20 -16.73 -5.73
C ILE A 27 34.05 -15.73 -6.50
N LYS A 28 33.74 -15.51 -7.78
CA LYS A 28 34.38 -14.52 -8.65
C LYS A 28 33.77 -13.15 -8.59
N THR A 29 32.53 -13.06 -8.14
CA THR A 29 31.72 -11.81 -8.08
C THR A 29 31.12 -11.67 -6.70
N ILE A 30 31.14 -10.45 -6.19
CA ILE A 30 30.41 -10.12 -4.94
C ILE A 30 28.91 -10.19 -5.23
N GLY A 31 28.16 -10.84 -4.34
CA GLY A 31 26.71 -10.88 -4.43
C GLY A 31 26.14 -9.46 -4.26
N ILE A 32 25.20 -9.11 -5.12
CA ILE A 32 24.48 -7.82 -5.06
C ILE A 32 23.00 -8.12 -4.85
N GLU A 33 22.38 -7.43 -3.89
CA GLU A 33 20.93 -7.51 -3.71
C GLU A 33 20.21 -6.92 -4.94
N ASP A 34 19.16 -7.58 -5.38
CA ASP A 34 18.31 -7.05 -6.46
C ASP A 34 17.71 -5.68 -6.08
N SER A 35 17.62 -4.78 -7.04
CA SER A 35 17.10 -3.41 -6.84
C SER A 35 15.65 -3.39 -6.36
N SER A 36 14.84 -4.36 -6.82
CA SER A 36 13.45 -4.52 -6.38
C SER A 36 13.39 -4.90 -4.90
N TYR A 37 14.25 -5.82 -4.45
CA TYR A 37 14.34 -6.20 -3.05
C TYR A 37 14.80 -5.05 -2.15
N GLN A 38 15.81 -4.27 -2.57
CA GLN A 38 16.24 -3.07 -1.84
C GLN A 38 15.13 -2.05 -1.69
N THR A 39 14.34 -1.85 -2.74
CA THR A 39 13.17 -0.94 -2.71
C THR A 39 12.11 -1.45 -1.74
N ARG A 40 11.79 -2.75 -1.78
CA ARG A 40 10.87 -3.38 -0.82
C ARG A 40 11.36 -3.19 0.62
N LYS A 41 12.65 -3.40 0.90
CA LYS A 41 13.24 -3.14 2.24
C LYS A 41 13.02 -1.70 2.71
N LYS A 42 13.18 -0.71 1.83
CA LYS A 42 12.92 0.72 2.17
C LYS A 42 11.45 0.96 2.53
N ILE A 43 10.52 0.45 1.72
CA ILE A 43 9.08 0.60 1.98
C ILE A 43 8.72 -0.09 3.30
N THR A 44 9.20 -1.32 3.51
CA THR A 44 9.00 -2.06 4.77
C THR A 44 9.49 -1.26 5.97
N ALA A 45 10.71 -0.71 5.91
CA ALA A 45 11.25 0.10 6.99
C ALA A 45 10.39 1.34 7.28
N CYS A 46 9.89 2.02 6.25
CA CYS A 46 8.98 3.16 6.42
C CYS A 46 7.67 2.77 7.12
N LEU A 47 7.07 1.63 6.74
CA LEU A 47 5.82 1.16 7.33
C LEU A 47 6.01 0.66 8.76
N LEU A 48 7.07 -0.10 9.04
CA LEU A 48 7.40 -0.53 10.41
C LEU A 48 7.63 0.67 11.33
N ASN A 49 8.35 1.70 10.86
CA ASN A 49 8.58 2.93 11.61
C ASN A 49 7.27 3.73 11.83
N ALA A 50 6.29 3.60 10.97
CA ALA A 50 4.96 4.19 11.13
C ALA A 50 4.02 3.37 12.05
N GLY A 51 4.52 2.23 12.59
CA GLY A 51 3.80 1.38 13.55
C GLY A 51 3.03 0.22 12.93
N PHE A 52 3.18 -0.04 11.64
CA PHE A 52 2.54 -1.19 10.99
C PHE A 52 3.30 -2.49 11.27
N ASN A 53 2.57 -3.60 11.23
CA ASN A 53 3.11 -4.96 11.25
C ASN A 53 2.97 -5.60 9.87
N GLU A 54 3.96 -6.36 9.41
CA GLU A 54 3.84 -7.12 8.18
C GLU A 54 2.94 -8.34 8.39
N LEU A 55 2.00 -8.51 7.48
CA LEU A 55 1.04 -9.61 7.47
C LEU A 55 1.26 -10.47 6.22
N ILE A 56 0.91 -11.74 6.31
CA ILE A 56 1.02 -12.69 5.20
C ILE A 56 -0.26 -13.51 5.14
N HIS A 57 -0.95 -13.47 3.98
CA HIS A 57 -2.15 -14.23 3.73
C HIS A 57 -1.98 -15.13 2.50
N TYR A 58 -2.83 -16.14 2.41
CA TYR A 58 -2.91 -16.96 1.20
C TYR A 58 -3.48 -16.17 0.03
N SER A 59 -2.93 -16.40 -1.17
CA SER A 59 -3.48 -15.85 -2.42
C SER A 59 -4.75 -16.57 -2.86
N LEU A 60 -4.96 -17.79 -2.35
CA LEU A 60 -6.20 -18.54 -2.52
C LEU A 60 -7.18 -18.18 -1.42
N VAL A 61 -8.35 -17.77 -1.81
CA VAL A 61 -9.41 -17.28 -0.92
C VAL A 61 -10.73 -17.99 -1.23
N ASN A 62 -11.67 -17.91 -0.31
CA ASN A 62 -13.03 -18.24 -0.61
C ASN A 62 -13.63 -17.16 -1.53
N GLU A 63 -14.63 -17.53 -2.34
CA GLU A 63 -15.34 -16.58 -3.19
C GLU A 63 -15.77 -15.36 -2.37
N THR A 64 -15.20 -14.19 -2.70
CA THR A 64 -15.48 -12.98 -1.93
C THR A 64 -16.76 -12.34 -2.43
N THR A 65 -17.66 -12.01 -1.51
CA THR A 65 -18.91 -11.29 -1.84
C THR A 65 -18.69 -9.81 -2.15
N PHE A 66 -17.46 -9.31 -1.97
CA PHE A 66 -17.16 -7.88 -2.05
C PHE A 66 -16.60 -7.42 -3.40
N ILE A 67 -15.98 -8.33 -4.15
CA ILE A 67 -15.37 -8.02 -5.46
C ILE A 67 -15.68 -9.17 -6.41
N ASN A 68 -16.42 -8.90 -7.47
CA ASN A 68 -16.98 -9.93 -8.38
C ASN A 68 -16.02 -10.43 -9.47
N ASN A 69 -14.70 -10.33 -9.30
CA ASN A 69 -13.73 -10.65 -10.34
C ASN A 69 -12.76 -11.78 -9.94
N ASP A 70 -13.15 -12.65 -9.04
CA ASP A 70 -12.28 -13.74 -8.59
C ASP A 70 -12.16 -14.83 -9.66
N ILE A 71 -10.95 -15.25 -9.94
CA ILE A 71 -10.65 -16.35 -10.85
C ILE A 71 -10.80 -17.66 -10.07
N LYS A 72 -11.76 -18.49 -10.46
CA LYS A 72 -12.06 -19.75 -9.77
C LYS A 72 -11.11 -20.86 -10.22
N LEU A 73 -10.67 -21.67 -9.27
CA LEU A 73 -9.95 -22.92 -9.54
C LEU A 73 -10.93 -23.99 -10.01
N PHE A 74 -10.49 -24.80 -10.98
CA PHE A 74 -11.29 -25.91 -11.48
C PHE A 74 -11.42 -27.05 -10.46
N ASN A 75 -10.35 -27.34 -9.72
CA ASN A 75 -10.27 -28.44 -8.76
C ASN A 75 -9.61 -27.99 -7.44
N PRO A 76 -10.28 -27.14 -6.64
CA PRO A 76 -9.70 -26.67 -5.39
C PRO A 76 -9.56 -27.82 -4.38
N LEU A 77 -8.44 -27.84 -3.64
CA LEU A 77 -8.22 -28.81 -2.56
C LEU A 77 -9.14 -28.55 -1.36
N LEU A 78 -9.44 -27.28 -1.10
CA LEU A 78 -10.30 -26.84 -0.01
C LEU A 78 -11.35 -25.86 -0.56
N ASN A 79 -12.59 -25.98 -0.11
CA ASN A 79 -13.67 -25.08 -0.51
C ASN A 79 -13.38 -23.63 -0.14
N ASP A 80 -12.70 -23.41 1.00
CA ASP A 80 -12.32 -22.06 1.47
C ASP A 80 -11.14 -21.42 0.70
N CYS A 81 -10.53 -22.18 -0.21
CA CYS A 81 -9.40 -21.77 -1.06
C CYS A 81 -9.71 -22.03 -2.53
N SER A 82 -10.91 -21.65 -2.98
CA SER A 82 -11.43 -21.98 -4.31
C SER A 82 -11.17 -20.93 -5.38
N SER A 83 -10.73 -19.73 -5.00
CA SER A 83 -10.55 -18.61 -5.93
C SER A 83 -9.22 -17.90 -5.69
N LEU A 84 -8.66 -17.28 -6.74
CA LEU A 84 -7.53 -16.35 -6.64
C LEU A 84 -8.04 -14.96 -6.26
N ARG A 85 -7.37 -14.31 -5.32
CA ARG A 85 -7.76 -12.98 -4.84
C ARG A 85 -7.53 -11.90 -5.91
N SER A 86 -8.51 -11.03 -6.08
CA SER A 86 -8.43 -9.85 -6.95
C SER A 86 -8.04 -8.57 -6.20
N SER A 87 -7.93 -8.64 -4.87
CA SER A 87 -7.52 -7.53 -3.98
C SER A 87 -6.99 -8.09 -2.66
N LEU A 88 -6.13 -7.32 -1.99
CA LEU A 88 -5.61 -7.62 -0.65
C LEU A 88 -6.58 -7.19 0.47
N LEU A 89 -7.47 -6.23 0.19
CA LEU A 89 -8.33 -5.59 1.19
C LEU A 89 -9.25 -6.57 1.93
N PRO A 90 -9.91 -7.56 1.30
CA PRO A 90 -10.76 -8.52 2.02
C PRO A 90 -10.02 -9.32 3.09
N ASN A 91 -8.79 -9.78 2.79
CA ASN A 91 -7.98 -10.55 3.74
C ASN A 91 -7.55 -9.68 4.93
N LEU A 92 -7.17 -8.43 4.69
CA LEU A 92 -6.82 -7.47 5.73
C LEU A 92 -8.01 -7.19 6.66
N ILE A 93 -9.22 -7.02 6.12
CA ILE A 93 -10.45 -6.84 6.91
C ILE A 93 -10.74 -8.09 7.74
N LYS A 94 -10.59 -9.29 7.15
CA LYS A 94 -10.76 -10.56 7.86
C LYS A 94 -9.81 -10.65 9.06
N THR A 95 -8.54 -10.30 8.88
CA THR A 95 -7.55 -10.31 9.95
C THR A 95 -7.94 -9.40 11.12
N VAL A 96 -8.39 -8.17 10.84
CA VAL A 96 -8.86 -7.26 11.90
C VAL A 96 -10.07 -7.86 12.61
N THR A 97 -11.03 -8.41 11.85
CA THR A 97 -12.24 -9.03 12.41
C THR A 97 -11.89 -10.20 13.34
N GLU A 98 -10.95 -11.04 12.95
CA GLU A 98 -10.52 -12.19 13.74
C GLU A 98 -9.75 -11.76 15.00
N ASN A 99 -8.87 -10.77 14.88
CA ASN A 99 -8.14 -10.22 16.02
C ASN A 99 -9.09 -9.59 17.06
N LEU A 100 -10.09 -8.86 16.62
CA LEU A 100 -11.11 -8.29 17.52
C LEU A 100 -11.85 -9.37 18.31
N LYS A 101 -12.20 -10.50 17.67
CA LYS A 101 -12.83 -11.63 18.35
C LYS A 101 -11.92 -12.27 19.42
N GLN A 102 -10.60 -12.15 19.25
CA GLN A 102 -9.61 -12.63 20.22
C GLN A 102 -9.24 -11.58 21.28
N GLY A 103 -9.90 -10.40 21.27
CA GLY A 103 -9.64 -9.34 22.23
C GLY A 103 -8.47 -8.40 21.85
N ASN A 104 -7.93 -8.53 20.63
CA ASN A 104 -6.90 -7.63 20.12
C ASN A 104 -7.58 -6.47 19.37
N PHE A 105 -7.85 -5.37 20.07
CA PHE A 105 -8.66 -4.27 19.55
C PHE A 105 -7.93 -3.33 18.59
N TYR A 106 -6.61 -3.41 18.51
CA TYR A 106 -5.81 -2.53 17.68
C TYR A 106 -4.90 -3.32 16.75
N VAL A 107 -5.19 -3.25 15.46
CA VAL A 107 -4.41 -3.92 14.41
C VAL A 107 -4.04 -2.91 13.35
N GLU A 108 -2.75 -2.62 13.21
CA GLU A 108 -2.20 -1.89 12.09
C GLU A 108 -1.30 -2.85 11.31
N GLY A 109 -1.66 -3.17 10.09
CA GLY A 109 -0.93 -4.15 9.30
C GLY A 109 -0.85 -3.80 7.84
N PHE A 110 0.19 -4.33 7.19
CA PHE A 110 0.37 -4.25 5.74
C PHE A 110 0.83 -5.59 5.19
N GLU A 111 0.55 -5.81 3.93
CA GLU A 111 0.91 -7.04 3.20
C GLU A 111 1.45 -6.70 1.82
N TYR A 112 2.50 -7.40 1.42
CA TYR A 112 2.89 -7.54 0.03
C TYR A 112 2.26 -8.78 -0.56
N GLY A 113 1.59 -8.65 -1.69
CA GLY A 113 0.95 -9.81 -2.30
C GLY A 113 0.60 -9.62 -3.76
N HIS A 114 0.47 -10.73 -4.44
CA HIS A 114 -0.05 -10.74 -5.80
C HIS A 114 -1.57 -10.71 -5.79
N ILE A 115 -2.12 -9.94 -6.69
CA ILE A 115 -3.53 -9.93 -7.05
C ILE A 115 -3.68 -10.40 -8.50
N PHE A 116 -4.80 -10.99 -8.79
CA PHE A 116 -5.05 -11.68 -10.05
C PHE A 116 -6.27 -11.08 -10.72
N SER A 117 -6.16 -10.80 -12.01
CA SER A 117 -7.26 -10.27 -12.83
C SER A 117 -7.29 -10.91 -14.19
N GLY A 118 -8.45 -10.86 -14.84
CA GLY A 118 -8.65 -11.45 -16.14
C GLY A 118 -9.72 -12.54 -16.15
N ASN A 119 -9.91 -13.15 -17.31
CA ASN A 119 -10.81 -14.26 -17.49
C ASN A 119 -10.04 -15.34 -18.28
N ILE A 120 -10.41 -16.60 -18.15
CA ILE A 120 -9.81 -17.74 -18.89
C ILE A 120 -9.75 -17.47 -20.43
N LEU A 121 -10.67 -16.62 -20.92
CA LEU A 121 -10.74 -16.21 -22.33
C LEU A 121 -9.97 -14.93 -22.67
N ASN A 122 -9.62 -14.12 -21.68
CA ASN A 122 -8.86 -12.87 -21.82
C ASN A 122 -7.56 -13.00 -21.02
N ALA A 123 -6.52 -12.30 -21.47
CA ALA A 123 -5.21 -12.37 -20.87
C ALA A 123 -5.26 -12.34 -19.32
N PHE A 124 -4.71 -13.39 -18.72
CA PHE A 124 -4.51 -13.48 -17.29
C PHE A 124 -3.41 -12.50 -16.87
N GLU A 125 -3.70 -11.67 -15.89
CA GLU A 125 -2.75 -10.71 -15.34
C GLU A 125 -2.49 -11.00 -13.86
N GLU A 126 -1.23 -11.04 -13.49
CA GLU A 126 -0.73 -11.12 -12.13
C GLU A 126 0.10 -9.87 -11.85
N LYS A 127 -0.23 -9.15 -10.78
CA LYS A 127 0.45 -7.90 -10.40
C LYS A 127 0.78 -7.90 -8.92
N GLU A 128 1.96 -7.38 -8.57
CA GLU A 128 2.35 -7.23 -7.18
C GLU A 128 1.81 -5.92 -6.60
N TYR A 129 1.12 -6.05 -5.45
CA TYR A 129 0.52 -4.94 -4.73
C TYR A 129 1.02 -4.89 -3.29
N ILE A 130 0.91 -3.72 -2.71
CA ILE A 130 1.02 -3.51 -1.28
C ILE A 130 -0.31 -3.00 -0.77
N GLY A 131 -0.87 -3.68 0.21
CA GLY A 131 -2.10 -3.28 0.89
C GLY A 131 -1.88 -3.07 2.37
N GLY A 132 -2.72 -2.28 3.00
CA GLY A 132 -2.67 -2.12 4.45
C GLY A 132 -3.99 -1.69 5.04
N ILE A 133 -4.10 -1.92 6.35
CA ILE A 133 -5.24 -1.54 7.18
C ILE A 133 -4.73 -0.96 8.50
N PHE A 134 -5.32 0.13 8.96
CA PHE A 134 -4.92 0.79 10.18
C PHE A 134 -6.03 1.68 10.73
N GLY A 135 -5.86 2.16 11.97
CA GLY A 135 -6.83 2.99 12.66
C GLY A 135 -7.71 2.18 13.62
N GLY A 136 -8.94 2.62 13.81
CA GLY A 136 -9.83 2.07 14.83
C GLY A 136 -9.63 2.73 16.19
N ILE A 137 -10.18 2.12 17.22
CA ILE A 137 -10.15 2.65 18.60
C ILE A 137 -8.95 2.05 19.31
N LYS A 138 -7.98 2.89 19.69
CA LYS A 138 -6.91 2.46 20.59
C LYS A 138 -7.48 2.17 21.98
N THR A 139 -7.19 0.98 22.49
CA THR A 139 -7.52 0.68 23.91
C THR A 139 -6.74 1.61 24.82
N LYS A 140 -7.39 2.07 25.88
CA LYS A 140 -6.70 2.85 26.92
C LYS A 140 -5.63 1.99 27.57
N LEU A 141 -4.40 2.47 27.55
CA LEU A 141 -3.29 1.84 28.27
C LEU A 141 -3.26 2.27 29.74
N ASN A 142 -3.82 3.44 30.04
CA ASN A 142 -3.88 3.98 31.40
C ASN A 142 -5.14 4.81 31.62
N TRP A 143 -5.40 5.17 32.86
CA TRP A 143 -6.59 5.91 33.30
C TRP A 143 -6.67 7.35 32.77
N SER A 144 -5.52 7.95 32.44
CA SER A 144 -5.43 9.34 31.96
C SER A 144 -5.64 9.49 30.46
N GLU A 145 -5.61 8.41 29.70
CA GLU A 145 -5.81 8.46 28.23
C GLU A 145 -7.29 8.56 27.88
N THR A 146 -7.61 9.45 26.97
CA THR A 146 -8.91 9.48 26.30
C THR A 146 -8.93 8.53 25.12
N LEU A 147 -10.05 7.84 24.91
CA LEU A 147 -10.23 7.04 23.71
C LEU A 147 -10.25 8.00 22.49
N GLN A 148 -9.25 7.91 21.67
CA GLN A 148 -9.16 8.69 20.44
C GLN A 148 -9.22 7.74 19.25
N SER A 149 -10.08 8.03 18.32
CA SER A 149 -10.10 7.42 17.00
C SER A 149 -9.28 8.27 16.04
N LEU A 150 -8.69 7.61 15.04
CA LEU A 150 -7.92 8.29 14.01
C LEU A 150 -8.88 9.07 13.08
N SER A 151 -8.65 10.36 12.90
CA SER A 151 -9.43 11.15 11.95
C SER A 151 -9.01 10.88 10.49
N TRP A 152 -9.86 11.27 9.54
CA TRP A 152 -9.53 11.18 8.11
C TRP A 152 -8.24 11.91 7.74
N PHE A 153 -8.03 13.09 8.30
CA PHE A 153 -6.84 13.90 7.99
C PHE A 153 -5.56 13.31 8.57
N GLU A 154 -5.61 12.73 9.77
CA GLU A 154 -4.48 12.03 10.36
C GLU A 154 -4.15 10.76 9.57
N ALA A 155 -5.16 10.01 9.15
CA ALA A 155 -4.97 8.81 8.34
C ALA A 155 -4.36 9.16 6.96
N LYS A 156 -4.88 10.20 6.31
CA LYS A 156 -4.29 10.75 5.07
C LYS A 156 -2.85 11.18 5.29
N GLY A 157 -2.56 11.89 6.39
CA GLY A 157 -1.22 12.33 6.76
C GLY A 157 -0.23 11.17 6.94
N LYS A 158 -0.65 10.02 7.49
CA LYS A 158 0.20 8.81 7.56
C LYS A 158 0.61 8.31 6.16
N ILE A 159 -0.31 8.30 5.21
CA ILE A 159 -0.03 7.89 3.81
C ILE A 159 0.84 8.93 3.10
N GLU A 160 0.57 10.22 3.28
CA GLU A 160 1.41 11.29 2.74
C GLU A 160 2.84 11.23 3.29
N HIS A 161 2.98 10.94 4.59
CA HIS A 161 4.28 10.76 5.23
C HIS A 161 5.06 9.58 4.64
N LEU A 162 4.40 8.45 4.38
CA LEU A 162 5.00 7.29 3.71
C LEU A 162 5.59 7.71 2.35
N PHE A 163 4.81 8.34 1.50
CA PHE A 163 5.28 8.77 0.17
C PHE A 163 6.37 9.84 0.25
N LYS A 164 6.28 10.75 1.21
CA LYS A 164 7.32 11.76 1.47
C LYS A 164 8.65 11.12 1.86
N GLN A 165 8.64 10.09 2.72
CA GLN A 165 9.87 9.35 3.08
C GLN A 165 10.47 8.59 1.90
N LEU A 166 9.64 8.13 0.97
CA LEU A 166 10.07 7.49 -0.26
C LEU A 166 10.49 8.50 -1.36
N ASN A 167 10.41 9.80 -1.09
CA ASN A 167 10.60 10.87 -2.06
C ASN A 167 9.68 10.76 -3.29
N LEU A 168 8.47 10.26 -3.11
CA LEU A 168 7.47 10.12 -4.16
C LEU A 168 6.44 11.25 -4.07
N ILE A 169 6.18 11.89 -5.21
CA ILE A 169 5.11 12.88 -5.33
C ILE A 169 3.87 12.16 -5.83
N VAL A 170 2.80 12.24 -5.06
CA VAL A 170 1.50 11.66 -5.40
C VAL A 170 0.42 12.73 -5.39
N TYR A 171 -0.56 12.58 -6.27
CA TYR A 171 -1.72 13.45 -6.37
C TYR A 171 -2.96 12.70 -5.92
N TRP A 172 -3.78 13.34 -5.13
CA TRP A 172 -5.03 12.82 -4.62
C TRP A 172 -6.17 13.18 -5.56
N LYS A 173 -6.92 12.20 -6.02
CA LYS A 173 -8.07 12.39 -6.91
C LYS A 173 -9.33 11.81 -6.28
N VAL A 174 -10.46 12.41 -6.58
CA VAL A 174 -11.75 11.85 -6.19
C VAL A 174 -11.92 10.48 -6.85
N HIS A 175 -12.33 9.51 -6.07
CA HIS A 175 -12.57 8.15 -6.57
C HIS A 175 -13.93 8.05 -7.25
N PHE A 176 -13.93 7.63 -8.50
CA PHE A 176 -15.15 7.41 -9.29
C PHE A 176 -15.40 5.94 -9.65
N ASN A 177 -14.45 5.05 -9.36
CA ASN A 177 -14.54 3.64 -9.71
C ASN A 177 -15.45 2.88 -8.74
N LYS A 178 -16.40 2.10 -9.26
CA LYS A 178 -17.36 1.32 -8.47
C LYS A 178 -16.78 0.04 -7.84
N THR A 179 -15.59 -0.37 -8.21
CA THR A 179 -15.00 -1.65 -7.80
C THR A 179 -14.91 -1.82 -6.29
N TYR A 180 -14.60 -0.76 -5.55
CA TYR A 180 -14.43 -0.78 -4.10
C TYR A 180 -15.63 -0.25 -3.30
N ASN A 181 -16.75 0.08 -3.95
CA ASN A 181 -17.90 0.73 -3.31
C ASN A 181 -18.54 -0.09 -2.18
N GLN A 182 -18.30 -1.39 -2.11
CA GLN A 182 -18.79 -2.24 -1.01
C GLN A 182 -17.82 -2.30 0.17
N ILE A 183 -16.55 -1.95 -0.04
CA ILE A 183 -15.47 -2.02 0.96
C ILE A 183 -15.15 -0.65 1.52
N LEU A 184 -15.09 0.36 0.66
CA LEU A 184 -14.67 1.71 1.01
C LEU A 184 -15.82 2.71 1.05
N HIS A 185 -15.66 3.73 1.88
CA HIS A 185 -16.63 4.79 2.10
C HIS A 185 -16.83 5.64 0.83
N PRO A 186 -18.06 5.89 0.37
CA PRO A 186 -18.35 6.55 -0.91
C PRO A 186 -17.78 7.97 -1.04
N TYR A 187 -17.60 8.70 0.08
CA TYR A 187 -17.11 10.08 0.08
C TYR A 187 -15.72 10.24 0.70
N ARG A 188 -15.24 9.24 1.47
CA ARG A 188 -13.92 9.26 2.12
C ARG A 188 -13.03 8.19 1.50
N THR A 189 -12.90 8.29 0.18
CA THR A 189 -12.05 7.42 -0.64
C THR A 189 -11.40 8.27 -1.72
N ALA A 190 -10.11 8.07 -1.92
CA ALA A 190 -9.34 8.78 -2.91
C ALA A 190 -8.49 7.80 -3.74
N GLU A 191 -8.35 8.09 -5.01
CA GLU A 191 -7.34 7.50 -5.86
C GLU A 191 -6.05 8.30 -5.76
N LEU A 192 -4.93 7.59 -5.71
CA LEU A 192 -3.62 8.21 -5.76
C LEU A 192 -3.05 8.02 -7.16
N SER A 193 -2.53 9.11 -7.73
CA SER A 193 -1.88 9.06 -9.03
C SER A 193 -0.47 9.66 -8.96
N LEU A 194 0.39 9.16 -9.83
CA LEU A 194 1.74 9.68 -10.04
C LEU A 194 1.72 10.98 -10.86
N VAL A 195 2.87 11.63 -10.98
CA VAL A 195 3.05 12.90 -11.70
C VAL A 195 2.60 12.80 -13.17
N ASP A 196 2.80 11.66 -13.81
CA ASP A 196 2.39 11.34 -15.17
C ASP A 196 0.90 10.99 -15.32
N GLY A 197 0.14 11.03 -14.22
CA GLY A 197 -1.29 10.74 -14.20
C GLY A 197 -1.65 9.25 -14.08
N ILE A 198 -0.66 8.36 -14.04
CA ILE A 198 -0.87 6.92 -13.87
C ILE A 198 -1.48 6.66 -12.48
N ASN A 199 -2.56 5.88 -12.43
CA ASN A 199 -3.21 5.50 -11.18
C ASN A 199 -2.29 4.52 -10.41
N LEU A 200 -1.86 4.92 -9.23
CA LEU A 200 -1.03 4.14 -8.32
C LEU A 200 -1.86 3.16 -7.50
N GLY A 201 -3.08 3.55 -7.13
CA GLY A 201 -3.95 2.75 -6.27
C GLY A 201 -4.96 3.60 -5.51
N ILE A 202 -5.45 3.04 -4.41
CA ILE A 202 -6.58 3.59 -3.67
C ILE A 202 -6.26 3.69 -2.17
N PHE A 203 -6.84 4.70 -1.53
CA PHE A 203 -6.88 4.86 -0.08
C PHE A 203 -8.28 5.29 0.33
N GLY A 204 -8.80 4.72 1.42
CA GLY A 204 -10.13 5.09 1.90
C GLY A 204 -10.45 4.58 3.29
N GLN A 205 -11.51 5.16 3.86
CA GLN A 205 -12.13 4.68 5.09
C GLN A 205 -13.01 3.47 4.78
N ILE A 206 -13.14 2.55 5.71
CA ILE A 206 -14.04 1.40 5.57
C ILE A 206 -15.48 1.85 5.35
N HIS A 207 -16.23 1.10 4.53
CA HIS A 207 -17.65 1.41 4.28
C HIS A 207 -18.47 1.27 5.58
N PRO A 208 -19.27 2.27 5.98
CA PRO A 208 -20.01 2.25 7.26
C PRO A 208 -20.94 1.04 7.44
N ILE A 209 -21.59 0.60 6.35
CA ILE A 209 -22.47 -0.59 6.39
C ILE A 209 -21.64 -1.84 6.65
N LEU A 210 -20.46 -1.97 6.00
CA LEU A 210 -19.57 -3.10 6.19
C LEU A 210 -18.99 -3.12 7.62
N ALA A 211 -18.55 -1.96 8.11
CA ALA A 211 -18.04 -1.83 9.47
C ALA A 211 -19.09 -2.28 10.50
N ARG A 212 -20.33 -1.83 10.36
CA ARG A 212 -21.47 -2.24 11.22
C ARG A 212 -21.75 -3.74 11.12
N LYS A 213 -21.76 -4.31 9.91
CA LYS A 213 -22.02 -5.75 9.67
C LYS A 213 -20.96 -6.63 10.35
N LEU A 214 -19.71 -6.18 10.39
CA LEU A 214 -18.58 -6.92 10.94
C LEU A 214 -18.23 -6.50 12.38
N ASN A 215 -18.98 -5.58 13.00
CA ASN A 215 -18.70 -4.99 14.31
C ASN A 215 -17.31 -4.36 14.39
N LEU A 216 -16.89 -3.70 13.32
CA LEU A 216 -15.62 -2.98 13.21
C LEU A 216 -15.81 -1.50 13.57
N SER A 217 -14.71 -0.85 13.98
CA SER A 217 -14.69 0.62 14.07
C SER A 217 -14.90 1.25 12.70
N PRO A 218 -15.75 2.28 12.59
CA PRO A 218 -15.91 3.03 11.33
C PRO A 218 -14.66 3.84 10.96
N GLU A 219 -13.74 4.11 11.90
CA GLU A 219 -12.49 4.84 11.67
C GLU A 219 -11.32 3.92 11.31
N LEU A 220 -11.59 2.83 10.61
CA LEU A 220 -10.58 2.00 9.96
C LEU A 220 -10.32 2.52 8.55
N TYR A 221 -9.05 2.59 8.20
CA TYR A 221 -8.57 3.05 6.89
C TYR A 221 -7.81 1.95 6.20
N LEU A 222 -7.99 1.87 4.89
CA LEU A 222 -7.37 0.87 4.05
C LEU A 222 -6.67 1.53 2.87
N PHE A 223 -5.60 0.92 2.41
CA PHE A 223 -4.94 1.30 1.16
C PHE A 223 -4.52 0.07 0.37
N GLU A 224 -4.42 0.24 -0.93
CA GLU A 224 -3.92 -0.77 -1.85
C GLU A 224 -3.24 -0.08 -3.03
N PHE A 225 -1.93 -0.29 -3.19
CA PHE A 225 -1.10 0.37 -4.21
C PHE A 225 -0.38 -0.67 -5.06
N ASN A 226 -0.25 -0.39 -6.36
CA ASN A 226 0.56 -1.18 -7.27
C ASN A 226 2.04 -1.03 -6.91
N LEU A 227 2.65 -2.10 -6.44
CA LEU A 227 4.03 -2.08 -5.96
C LEU A 227 5.04 -1.93 -7.08
N ASP A 228 4.77 -2.46 -8.26
CA ASP A 228 5.68 -2.35 -9.40
C ASP A 228 5.83 -0.89 -9.85
N LEU A 229 4.72 -0.14 -9.89
CA LEU A 229 4.74 1.30 -10.17
C LEU A 229 5.52 2.09 -9.11
N VAL A 230 5.36 1.75 -7.82
CA VAL A 230 6.13 2.36 -6.73
C VAL A 230 7.61 2.09 -6.89
N LYS A 231 8.00 0.83 -7.20
CA LYS A 231 9.39 0.43 -7.39
C LYS A 231 10.05 1.19 -8.54
N ASP A 232 9.36 1.34 -9.65
CA ASP A 232 9.88 2.02 -10.85
C ASP A 232 10.10 3.52 -10.59
N GLN A 233 9.20 4.17 -9.87
CA GLN A 233 9.35 5.56 -9.48
C GLN A 233 10.51 5.78 -8.48
N ILE A 234 10.69 4.88 -7.51
CA ILE A 234 11.81 4.96 -6.55
C ILE A 234 13.15 4.80 -7.27
N LYS A 235 13.25 3.90 -8.26
CA LYS A 235 14.47 3.71 -9.08
C LYS A 235 14.84 4.97 -9.88
N SER A 236 13.84 5.72 -10.33
CA SER A 236 14.04 6.94 -11.11
C SER A 236 14.38 8.17 -10.27
N ASN A 237 14.19 8.11 -8.95
CA ASN A 237 14.40 9.25 -8.07
C ASN A 237 15.89 9.58 -7.91
N LYS A 238 16.19 10.87 -8.09
CA LYS A 238 17.53 11.42 -7.82
C LYS A 238 17.77 11.50 -6.32
N LEU A 239 19.04 11.41 -5.94
CA LEU A 239 19.46 11.64 -4.57
C LEU A 239 19.02 13.04 -4.11
N SER A 240 18.61 13.15 -2.86
CA SER A 240 18.31 14.44 -2.24
C SER A 240 19.58 15.27 -2.20
N THR A 241 19.53 16.45 -2.78
CA THR A 241 20.62 17.43 -2.73
C THR A 241 20.34 18.45 -1.64
N TYR A 242 21.38 18.85 -0.95
CA TYR A 242 21.29 19.95 0.01
C TYR A 242 20.84 21.22 -0.69
N LYS A 243 19.87 21.92 -0.11
CA LYS A 243 19.47 23.28 -0.49
C LYS A 243 19.68 24.18 0.68
N GLU A 244 20.34 25.33 0.44
CA GLU A 244 20.51 26.34 1.47
C GLU A 244 19.14 26.82 1.98
N TYR A 245 19.02 26.94 3.28
CA TYR A 245 17.84 27.52 3.91
C TYR A 245 17.91 29.06 3.86
N SER A 246 16.75 29.70 3.84
CA SER A 246 16.68 31.16 3.87
C SER A 246 17.15 31.70 5.21
N LEU A 247 18.05 32.69 5.18
CA LEU A 247 18.47 33.46 6.37
C LEU A 247 17.45 34.52 6.78
N TYR A 248 16.46 34.80 5.91
CA TYR A 248 15.42 35.78 6.18
C TYR A 248 14.21 35.11 6.85
N PRO A 249 13.55 35.82 7.79
CA PRO A 249 12.33 35.33 8.40
C PRO A 249 11.22 35.16 7.37
N LYS A 250 10.36 34.17 7.57
CA LYS A 250 9.19 33.98 6.70
C LYS A 250 8.14 35.06 6.93
N ILE A 251 7.46 35.45 5.86
CA ILE A 251 6.27 36.28 5.90
C ILE A 251 5.06 35.40 5.66
N VAL A 252 4.06 35.50 6.51
CA VAL A 252 2.78 34.82 6.36
C VAL A 252 1.74 35.87 5.98
N LYS A 253 0.90 35.53 5.00
CA LYS A 253 -0.21 36.35 4.54
C LYS A 253 -1.45 35.50 4.40
N ASP A 254 -2.55 35.95 4.97
CA ASP A 254 -3.86 35.32 4.83
C ASP A 254 -4.59 35.96 3.65
N LEU A 255 -5.25 35.13 2.85
CA LEU A 255 -6.07 35.54 1.73
C LEU A 255 -7.46 34.97 1.92
N SER A 256 -8.47 35.79 1.78
CA SER A 256 -9.87 35.38 1.81
C SER A 256 -10.52 35.70 0.47
N PHE A 257 -11.20 34.72 -0.12
CA PHE A 257 -11.91 34.89 -1.38
C PHE A 257 -13.18 34.06 -1.42
N ILE A 258 -14.12 34.50 -2.22
CA ILE A 258 -15.35 33.77 -2.48
C ILE A 258 -15.20 33.10 -3.84
N VAL A 259 -15.48 31.81 -3.88
CA VAL A 259 -15.41 30.98 -5.09
C VAL A 259 -16.70 30.16 -5.23
N GLU A 260 -16.98 29.70 -6.44
CA GLU A 260 -18.06 28.74 -6.66
C GLU A 260 -17.74 27.41 -6.00
N GLN A 261 -18.75 26.76 -5.43
CA GLN A 261 -18.61 25.48 -4.72
C GLN A 261 -18.05 24.33 -5.57
N THR A 262 -18.09 24.47 -6.88
CA THR A 262 -17.54 23.51 -7.84
C THR A 262 -16.01 23.58 -7.96
N ILE A 263 -15.38 24.70 -7.51
CA ILE A 263 -13.94 24.93 -7.61
C ILE A 263 -13.26 24.27 -6.41
N SER A 264 -12.37 23.34 -6.67
CA SER A 264 -11.62 22.65 -5.64
C SER A 264 -10.47 23.51 -5.08
N PHE A 265 -10.11 23.29 -3.81
CA PHE A 265 -8.91 23.95 -3.23
C PHE A 265 -7.63 23.62 -4.02
N GLU A 266 -7.54 22.42 -4.61
CA GLU A 266 -6.39 22.06 -5.45
C GLU A 266 -6.25 22.97 -6.68
N GLU A 267 -7.36 23.36 -7.31
CA GLU A 267 -7.34 24.29 -8.45
C GLU A 267 -6.89 25.69 -8.02
N ILE A 268 -7.39 26.16 -6.88
CA ILE A 268 -6.96 27.43 -6.28
C ILE A 268 -5.46 27.39 -5.97
N GLN A 269 -5.00 26.32 -5.34
CA GLN A 269 -3.59 26.12 -5.00
C GLN A 269 -2.69 26.10 -6.26
N LYS A 270 -3.13 25.47 -7.35
CA LYS A 270 -2.42 25.49 -8.64
C LYS A 270 -2.28 26.89 -9.20
N ILE A 271 -3.36 27.67 -9.19
CA ILE A 271 -3.35 29.07 -9.68
C ILE A 271 -2.41 29.93 -8.82
N LEU A 272 -2.50 29.80 -7.50
CA LEU A 272 -1.64 30.54 -6.58
C LEU A 272 -0.16 30.17 -6.75
N ARG A 273 0.16 28.89 -6.94
CA ARG A 273 1.53 28.45 -7.21
C ARG A 273 2.05 28.91 -8.57
N PHE A 274 1.21 28.88 -9.59
CA PHE A 274 1.58 29.31 -10.94
C PHE A 274 1.87 30.81 -11.03
N ASN A 275 1.06 31.62 -10.35
CA ASN A 275 1.23 33.08 -10.30
C ASN A 275 2.13 33.53 -9.14
N GLY A 276 2.47 32.64 -8.23
CA GLY A 276 3.35 32.91 -7.10
C GLY A 276 4.79 33.15 -7.54
N THR A 277 5.51 33.98 -6.78
CA THR A 277 6.93 34.16 -7.00
C THR A 277 7.74 32.97 -6.53
N LYS A 278 9.02 32.92 -6.92
CA LYS A 278 9.97 31.90 -6.40
C LYS A 278 10.12 31.89 -4.86
N PHE A 279 9.59 32.86 -4.18
CA PHE A 279 9.60 32.98 -2.73
C PHE A 279 8.39 32.37 -2.05
N LEU A 280 7.37 31.95 -2.83
CA LEU A 280 6.21 31.23 -2.30
C LEU A 280 6.62 29.80 -1.94
N THR A 281 6.68 29.50 -0.65
CA THR A 281 7.13 28.21 -0.13
C THR A 281 5.96 27.27 0.20
N GLU A 282 4.90 27.82 0.79
CA GLU A 282 3.80 27.03 1.32
C GLU A 282 2.44 27.72 1.12
N ILE A 283 1.40 26.94 0.88
CA ILE A 283 0.01 27.38 0.80
C ILE A 283 -0.82 26.39 1.62
N ASN A 284 -1.48 26.88 2.64
CA ASN A 284 -2.32 26.10 3.53
C ASN A 284 -3.76 26.61 3.49
N LEU A 285 -4.72 25.68 3.48
CA LEU A 285 -6.12 26.01 3.74
C LEU A 285 -6.29 26.20 5.25
N LEU A 286 -6.78 27.35 5.66
CA LEU A 286 -7.03 27.65 7.05
C LEU A 286 -8.46 27.29 7.43
N ASP A 287 -9.42 27.74 6.65
CA ASP A 287 -10.84 27.56 6.95
C ASP A 287 -11.71 27.62 5.69
N GLU A 288 -12.89 27.04 5.76
CA GLU A 288 -13.95 27.05 4.73
C GLU A 288 -15.28 27.29 5.42
N TYR A 289 -16.06 28.29 4.95
CA TYR A 289 -17.32 28.70 5.55
C TYR A 289 -18.50 28.39 4.64
#